data_7d5108e633c0268ecfcc5791524a8761
#
_entry.id   7d5108e633c0268ecfcc5791524a8761
#
_cell.length_a   1.000
_cell.length_b   1.000
_cell.length_c   1.000
_cell.angle_alpha   90.00
_cell.angle_beta   90.00
_cell.angle_gamma   90.00
#
_symmetry.space_group_name_H-M   'P 1'
#
loop_
_entity.id
_entity.type
_entity.pdbx_description
1 polymer ?
#
loop_
_entity_poly.entity_id
_entity_poly.type
_entity_poly.pdbx_seq_one_letter_code
_entity_poly.pdbx_strand_id
1 'polypeptide(L)'
;MFKKYTFIVFSIFSINAFSQAIDPSILSQLSPEQIAMVRDAYDGAKSIEEDTETKDLLLLDESLVTKESVEDANKLRGKKYGYDFFLSMPTSLSAVGDLPLPNDYKISLRDQFTVILSGSKDAIFDLSVKLDGTILFPELGSISVVGLTFKEVKEKLTKLIDQAYIGVNIDTSLKNLSAKKITIVGAVNTPGTYLVNPFSTITGALAYSGGISEIGSLRNIKLIRNNKEISSFDLYDLLIRGDRSSDLTIEAGDTILINAATQFVEINGGVKRPAIYEVLEGETVNDLVDFALGFNQTANKSNISISFLDLNKSEIVNKNISSLDQDLMNALYVNVFDYVSENTSNIQVLGAIEQPGFYDLSKNRNLKDLIDNLKFIDVYPWLAVLEQFDDEKLITSSILFSLNDPATYNSIELLPNSRIFFSNVREPLFDVGDMAADKIKDFSLTINHSGDISVLPVYGKYSVSSF
;
A
#
# COMPACT_ATOMS: atom_id res chain seq x y z
N MET A 1 -38.59 33.48 -22.02
CA MET A 1 -38.59 32.05 -22.36
C MET A 1 -37.20 31.58 -22.85
N PHE A 2 -36.10 32.27 -22.50
CA PHE A 2 -34.74 32.01 -23.02
C PHE A 2 -33.70 31.63 -21.91
N LYS A 3 -34.12 31.39 -20.69
CA LYS A 3 -33.22 31.12 -19.56
C LYS A 3 -33.11 29.67 -19.09
N LYS A 4 -33.83 28.75 -19.71
CA LYS A 4 -33.79 27.29 -19.34
C LYS A 4 -32.90 26.43 -20.22
N TYR A 5 -32.41 26.94 -21.34
CA TYR A 5 -31.66 26.14 -22.31
C TYR A 5 -30.12 26.28 -22.21
N THR A 6 -29.63 27.30 -21.51
CA THR A 6 -28.18 27.53 -21.37
C THR A 6 -27.50 26.59 -20.32
N PHE A 7 -28.30 25.90 -19.50
CA PHE A 7 -27.74 25.05 -18.43
C PHE A 7 -27.47 23.60 -18.88
N ILE A 8 -28.09 23.16 -19.97
CA ILE A 8 -27.92 21.79 -20.49
C ILE A 8 -26.68 21.67 -21.39
N VAL A 9 -26.26 22.77 -22.03
CA VAL A 9 -25.10 22.76 -22.94
C VAL A 9 -23.78 22.91 -22.19
N PHE A 10 -23.78 23.44 -20.95
CA PHE A 10 -22.54 23.66 -20.17
C PHE A 10 -22.13 22.45 -19.33
N SER A 11 -22.98 21.44 -19.17
CA SER A 11 -22.62 20.17 -18.49
C SER A 11 -22.02 19.11 -19.43
N ILE A 12 -21.92 19.40 -20.74
CA ILE A 12 -21.35 18.49 -21.74
C ILE A 12 -19.86 18.78 -22.04
N PHE A 13 -19.30 19.86 -21.49
CA PHE A 13 -17.92 20.28 -21.78
C PHE A 13 -16.90 20.05 -20.64
N SER A 14 -17.06 18.99 -19.85
CA SER A 14 -15.96 18.40 -19.09
C SER A 14 -15.56 17.09 -19.76
N ILE A 15 -14.81 17.22 -20.82
CA ILE A 15 -14.28 16.10 -21.60
C ILE A 15 -13.08 15.53 -20.87
N ASN A 16 -13.28 14.39 -20.21
CA ASN A 16 -12.31 13.29 -20.10
C ASN A 16 -12.98 12.09 -19.46
N ALA A 17 -13.81 11.39 -20.22
CA ALA A 17 -14.19 9.98 -20.04
C ALA A 17 -15.36 9.66 -20.97
N PHE A 18 -15.16 9.32 -22.22
CA PHE A 18 -16.21 8.68 -23.01
C PHE A 18 -15.66 7.69 -24.03
N SER A 19 -15.54 6.47 -23.57
CA SER A 19 -15.84 5.32 -24.41
C SER A 19 -17.04 4.57 -23.81
N GLN A 20 -18.16 5.25 -23.60
CA GLN A 20 -19.43 4.56 -23.32
C GLN A 20 -20.48 5.06 -24.31
N ALA A 21 -21.11 4.12 -25.01
CA ALA A 21 -22.19 4.38 -25.92
C ALA A 21 -23.32 5.15 -25.20
N ILE A 22 -23.83 6.19 -25.86
CA ILE A 22 -24.95 6.98 -25.34
C ILE A 22 -26.15 6.04 -25.11
N ASP A 23 -26.71 6.07 -23.91
CA ASP A 23 -27.86 5.24 -23.54
C ASP A 23 -29.05 5.54 -24.47
N PRO A 24 -29.60 4.54 -25.17
CA PRO A 24 -30.72 4.70 -26.09
C PRO A 24 -31.96 5.34 -25.46
N SER A 25 -32.11 5.26 -24.13
CA SER A 25 -33.23 5.87 -23.40
C SER A 25 -33.20 7.39 -23.37
N ILE A 26 -32.02 8.00 -23.52
CA ILE A 26 -31.85 9.45 -23.56
C ILE A 26 -32.16 9.98 -24.96
N LEU A 27 -31.83 9.24 -26.02
CA LEU A 27 -32.13 9.60 -27.39
C LEU A 27 -33.64 9.63 -27.71
N SER A 28 -34.44 8.80 -27.02
CA SER A 28 -35.88 8.74 -27.21
C SER A 28 -36.66 9.96 -26.66
N GLN A 29 -36.01 10.82 -25.87
CA GLN A 29 -36.61 11.99 -25.23
C GLN A 29 -36.26 13.32 -25.97
N LEU A 30 -35.46 13.24 -27.05
CA LEU A 30 -35.00 14.41 -27.82
C LEU A 30 -35.83 14.58 -29.06
N SER A 31 -36.03 15.84 -29.47
CA SER A 31 -36.68 16.15 -30.76
C SER A 31 -35.77 15.79 -31.93
N PRO A 32 -36.32 15.57 -33.14
CA PRO A 32 -35.53 15.25 -34.34
C PRO A 32 -34.43 16.29 -34.65
N GLU A 33 -34.66 17.56 -34.37
CA GLU A 33 -33.68 18.64 -34.55
C GLU A 33 -32.56 18.57 -33.52
N GLN A 34 -32.86 18.15 -32.29
CA GLN A 34 -31.87 17.99 -31.23
C GLN A 34 -30.99 16.74 -31.48
N ILE A 35 -31.58 15.69 -32.03
CA ILE A 35 -30.85 14.46 -32.42
C ILE A 35 -29.89 14.79 -33.58
N ALA A 36 -30.28 15.63 -34.56
CA ALA A 36 -29.41 16.06 -35.65
C ALA A 36 -28.21 16.88 -35.12
N MET A 37 -28.43 17.82 -34.18
CA MET A 37 -27.34 18.59 -33.59
C MET A 37 -26.34 17.73 -32.74
N VAL A 38 -26.84 16.71 -32.05
CA VAL A 38 -25.98 15.79 -31.30
C VAL A 38 -25.15 14.93 -32.27
N ARG A 39 -25.73 14.54 -33.40
CA ARG A 39 -25.06 13.76 -34.42
C ARG A 39 -23.98 14.56 -35.13
N ASP A 40 -24.30 15.80 -35.54
CA ASP A 40 -23.34 16.73 -36.16
C ASP A 40 -22.17 17.07 -35.21
N ALA A 41 -22.44 17.21 -33.92
CA ALA A 41 -21.39 17.42 -32.91
C ALA A 41 -20.51 16.18 -32.70
N TYR A 42 -21.09 14.99 -32.81
CA TYR A 42 -20.36 13.72 -32.68
C TYR A 42 -19.51 13.42 -33.92
N ASP A 43 -20.06 13.65 -35.12
CA ASP A 43 -19.36 13.47 -36.39
C ASP A 43 -18.28 14.55 -36.56
N GLY A 44 -18.50 15.77 -36.06
CA GLY A 44 -17.50 16.84 -36.02
C GLY A 44 -16.35 16.58 -35.06
N ALA A 45 -16.60 15.91 -33.93
CA ALA A 45 -15.54 15.48 -33.00
C ALA A 45 -14.69 14.35 -33.61
N LYS A 46 -15.29 13.47 -34.40
CA LYS A 46 -14.58 12.36 -35.04
C LYS A 46 -13.72 12.80 -36.22
N SER A 47 -14.11 13.88 -36.94
CA SER A 47 -13.33 14.46 -38.03
C SER A 47 -12.11 15.29 -37.53
N ILE A 48 -12.08 15.71 -36.26
CA ILE A 48 -10.92 16.38 -35.68
C ILE A 48 -9.82 15.36 -35.28
N GLU A 49 -10.15 14.06 -35.14
CA GLU A 49 -9.16 13.01 -34.91
C GLU A 49 -8.46 12.52 -36.18
N GLU A 50 -9.01 12.80 -37.40
CA GLU A 50 -8.43 12.36 -38.67
C GLU A 50 -7.58 13.42 -39.41
N ASP A 51 -7.64 14.71 -39.02
CA ASP A 51 -6.88 15.80 -39.69
C ASP A 51 -5.86 16.44 -38.69
N THR A 52 -4.85 15.69 -38.28
CA THR A 52 -3.67 16.28 -37.65
C THR A 52 -2.40 15.86 -38.36
N GLU A 53 -2.22 16.39 -39.59
CA GLU A 53 -0.88 16.64 -40.14
C GLU A 53 -0.30 17.91 -39.49
N THR A 54 0.14 17.80 -38.27
CA THR A 54 1.15 18.66 -37.63
C THR A 54 2.06 17.78 -36.78
N LYS A 55 2.62 16.77 -37.43
CA LYS A 55 3.64 15.88 -36.91
C LYS A 55 4.99 16.24 -37.43
N ASP A 56 5.53 17.39 -37.13
CA ASP A 56 6.96 17.61 -37.45
C ASP A 56 7.66 18.70 -36.62
N LEU A 57 7.35 18.89 -35.34
CA LEU A 57 8.22 19.76 -34.51
C LEU A 57 8.29 19.41 -33.01
N LEU A 58 7.90 18.21 -32.55
CA LEU A 58 8.18 17.72 -31.19
C LEU A 58 8.32 16.19 -31.19
N LEU A 59 9.20 15.67 -32.04
CA LEU A 59 9.71 14.31 -31.86
C LEU A 59 10.75 14.31 -30.73
N LEU A 60 10.32 14.52 -29.50
CA LEU A 60 10.91 13.81 -28.37
C LEU A 60 10.26 12.43 -28.40
N ASP A 61 11.11 11.46 -28.61
CA ASP A 61 10.85 10.04 -28.80
C ASP A 61 9.85 9.48 -27.76
N GLU A 62 8.53 9.51 -28.08
CA GLU A 62 7.47 8.86 -27.29
C GLU A 62 7.58 7.32 -27.31
N SER A 63 8.49 6.76 -28.09
CA SER A 63 8.70 5.32 -28.22
C SER A 63 9.43 4.70 -27.03
N LEU A 64 9.97 5.52 -26.09
CA LEU A 64 10.68 5.05 -24.88
C LEU A 64 9.83 5.06 -23.60
N VAL A 65 8.59 5.57 -23.65
CA VAL A 65 7.68 5.51 -22.51
C VAL A 65 6.58 4.50 -22.82
N THR A 66 6.89 3.22 -22.64
CA THR A 66 5.88 2.17 -22.71
C THR A 66 4.89 2.31 -21.54
N LYS A 67 3.62 1.94 -21.74
CA LYS A 67 2.63 1.89 -20.63
C LYS A 67 3.16 1.11 -19.43
N GLU A 68 3.96 0.08 -19.66
CA GLU A 68 4.69 -0.67 -18.61
C GLU A 68 5.64 0.21 -17.81
N SER A 69 6.39 1.13 -18.44
CA SER A 69 7.31 2.03 -17.73
C SER A 69 6.58 3.07 -16.88
N VAL A 70 5.35 3.45 -17.24
CA VAL A 70 4.51 4.36 -16.43
C VAL A 70 3.82 3.59 -15.30
N GLU A 71 3.41 2.34 -15.53
CA GLU A 71 2.89 1.46 -14.48
C GLU A 71 3.99 1.04 -13.50
N ASP A 72 5.20 0.78 -13.98
CA ASP A 72 6.36 0.50 -13.11
C ASP A 72 6.85 1.75 -12.38
N ALA A 73 6.81 2.92 -12.98
CA ALA A 73 7.09 4.18 -12.28
C ALA A 73 6.00 4.51 -11.22
N ASN A 74 4.74 4.13 -11.45
CA ASN A 74 3.69 4.23 -10.44
C ASN A 74 3.78 3.12 -9.38
N LYS A 75 4.32 1.94 -9.71
CA LYS A 75 4.68 0.90 -8.73
C LYS A 75 5.89 1.28 -7.89
N LEU A 76 6.82 2.09 -8.44
CA LEU A 76 8.00 2.60 -7.74
C LEU A 76 7.69 3.79 -6.84
N ARG A 77 6.53 4.45 -7.00
CA ARG A 77 6.05 5.40 -5.99
C ARG A 77 5.56 4.62 -4.79
N GLY A 78 6.30 4.69 -3.70
CA GLY A 78 5.96 4.05 -2.45
C GLY A 78 4.51 4.36 -2.05
N LYS A 79 3.79 3.36 -1.56
CA LYS A 79 2.45 3.55 -1.04
C LYS A 79 2.52 4.37 0.25
N LYS A 80 1.62 5.33 0.43
CA LYS A 80 1.51 6.08 1.69
C LYS A 80 1.12 5.12 2.82
N TYR A 81 1.92 5.11 3.88
CA TYR A 81 1.74 4.23 5.01
C TYR A 81 0.49 4.60 5.82
N GLY A 82 -0.32 3.60 6.17
CA GLY A 82 -1.43 3.71 7.11
C GLY A 82 -2.78 4.13 6.52
N TYR A 83 -2.86 4.62 5.28
CA TYR A 83 -4.12 5.10 4.69
C TYR A 83 -5.10 3.98 4.36
N ASP A 84 -4.64 2.76 4.19
CA ASP A 84 -5.47 1.58 3.96
C ASP A 84 -6.02 0.96 5.26
N PHE A 85 -5.61 1.44 6.42
CA PHE A 85 -6.02 0.92 7.72
C PHE A 85 -7.55 0.88 7.89
N PHE A 86 -8.25 1.91 7.42
CA PHE A 86 -9.69 2.03 7.55
C PHE A 86 -10.49 1.20 6.54
N LEU A 87 -9.87 0.69 5.46
CA LEU A 87 -10.58 -0.02 4.38
C LEU A 87 -11.18 -1.35 4.83
N SER A 88 -10.60 -1.98 5.86
CA SER A 88 -11.05 -3.27 6.39
C SER A 88 -11.88 -3.17 7.67
N MET A 89 -12.12 -1.94 8.16
CA MET A 89 -12.86 -1.76 9.42
C MET A 89 -14.36 -1.95 9.23
N PRO A 90 -15.03 -2.73 10.12
CA PRO A 90 -16.47 -2.86 10.07
C PRO A 90 -17.14 -1.56 10.52
N THR A 91 -18.11 -1.09 9.73
CA THR A 91 -18.94 0.10 10.02
C THR A 91 -20.31 -0.26 10.57
N SER A 92 -20.53 -1.52 10.94
CA SER A 92 -21.81 -2.01 11.44
C SER A 92 -22.03 -1.61 12.90
N LEU A 93 -23.25 -1.11 13.19
CA LEU A 93 -23.73 -0.87 14.55
C LEU A 93 -24.04 -2.16 15.32
N SER A 94 -24.20 -3.28 14.62
CA SER A 94 -24.69 -4.55 15.19
C SER A 94 -23.64 -5.32 16.02
N ALA A 95 -22.39 -4.90 16.03
CA ALA A 95 -21.32 -5.58 16.81
C ALA A 95 -21.32 -5.25 18.32
N VAL A 96 -22.35 -4.58 18.83
CA VAL A 96 -22.41 -4.12 20.24
C VAL A 96 -22.87 -5.21 21.20
N GLY A 97 -23.57 -6.24 20.71
CA GLY A 97 -24.24 -7.22 21.58
C GLY A 97 -23.33 -8.09 22.44
N ASP A 98 -22.05 -8.25 22.05
CA ASP A 98 -21.16 -9.24 22.67
C ASP A 98 -19.98 -8.64 23.44
N LEU A 99 -19.89 -7.30 23.53
CA LEU A 99 -18.79 -6.66 24.27
C LEU A 99 -19.22 -6.34 25.71
N PRO A 100 -18.39 -6.68 26.71
CA PRO A 100 -18.65 -6.27 28.09
C PRO A 100 -18.67 -4.74 28.19
N LEU A 101 -19.66 -4.23 28.91
CA LEU A 101 -19.81 -2.80 29.13
C LEU A 101 -18.60 -2.23 29.90
N PRO A 102 -17.90 -1.22 29.40
CA PRO A 102 -16.87 -0.54 30.17
C PRO A 102 -17.46 0.08 31.44
N ASN A 103 -16.73 -0.01 32.57
CA ASN A 103 -17.19 0.54 33.84
C ASN A 103 -17.37 2.06 33.85
N ASP A 104 -16.66 2.74 32.95
CA ASP A 104 -16.64 4.19 32.77
C ASP A 104 -17.63 4.67 31.69
N TYR A 105 -18.47 3.77 31.16
CA TYR A 105 -19.49 4.15 30.20
C TYR A 105 -20.42 5.21 30.77
N LYS A 106 -20.47 6.38 30.13
CA LYS A 106 -21.36 7.49 30.49
C LYS A 106 -22.73 7.34 29.83
N ILE A 107 -23.75 7.36 30.67
CA ILE A 107 -25.13 7.22 30.24
C ILE A 107 -25.54 8.36 29.31
N SER A 108 -26.10 7.99 28.20
CA SER A 108 -26.57 8.88 27.13
C SER A 108 -28.10 8.92 27.04
N LEU A 109 -28.62 9.94 26.34
CA LEU A 109 -30.06 10.04 26.06
C LEU A 109 -30.53 8.81 25.27
N ARG A 110 -31.71 8.29 25.61
CA ARG A 110 -32.35 7.10 25.02
C ARG A 110 -31.69 5.76 25.34
N ASP A 111 -30.66 5.70 26.19
CA ASP A 111 -30.19 4.44 26.72
C ASP A 111 -31.31 3.76 27.51
N GLN A 112 -31.33 2.42 27.48
CA GLN A 112 -32.37 1.62 28.13
C GLN A 112 -31.76 0.73 29.21
N PHE A 113 -32.39 0.77 30.37
CA PHE A 113 -32.04 -0.06 31.53
C PHE A 113 -33.09 -1.12 31.75
N THR A 114 -32.69 -2.28 32.17
CA THR A 114 -33.55 -3.27 32.87
C THR A 114 -33.15 -3.28 34.31
N VAL A 115 -34.12 -3.00 35.17
CA VAL A 115 -33.96 -3.06 36.63
C VAL A 115 -34.83 -4.17 37.17
N ILE A 116 -34.18 -5.12 37.83
CA ILE A 116 -34.84 -6.30 38.41
C ILE A 116 -34.83 -6.11 39.92
N LEU A 117 -36.03 -6.17 40.50
CA LEU A 117 -36.22 -6.24 41.93
C LEU A 117 -36.56 -7.66 42.32
N SER A 118 -35.98 -8.18 43.42
CA SER A 118 -36.23 -9.50 43.92
C SER A 118 -36.26 -9.52 45.47
N GLY A 119 -37.08 -10.36 46.07
CA GLY A 119 -37.20 -10.47 47.53
C GLY A 119 -38.59 -10.20 48.02
N SER A 120 -38.79 -9.18 48.86
CA SER A 120 -40.14 -8.81 49.33
C SER A 120 -41.05 -8.23 48.26
N LYS A 121 -40.48 -7.77 47.13
CA LYS A 121 -41.16 -7.31 45.92
C LYS A 121 -40.41 -7.81 44.70
N ASP A 122 -41.08 -8.61 43.86
CA ASP A 122 -40.55 -9.08 42.59
C ASP A 122 -41.13 -8.23 41.44
N ALA A 123 -40.23 -7.56 40.69
CA ALA A 123 -40.63 -6.72 39.56
C ALA A 123 -39.50 -6.54 38.56
N ILE A 124 -39.84 -6.36 37.29
CA ILE A 124 -38.90 -6.04 36.23
C ILE A 124 -39.33 -4.72 35.59
N PHE A 125 -38.45 -3.78 35.52
CA PHE A 125 -38.68 -2.45 34.92
C PHE A 125 -37.74 -2.24 33.74
N ASP A 126 -38.31 -1.93 32.56
CA ASP A 126 -37.59 -1.42 31.42
C ASP A 126 -37.70 0.11 31.41
N LEU A 127 -36.59 0.79 31.65
CA LEU A 127 -36.52 2.24 31.81
C LEU A 127 -35.69 2.86 30.68
N SER A 128 -36.23 3.90 30.04
CA SER A 128 -35.48 4.67 29.02
C SER A 128 -35.07 6.04 29.54
N VAL A 129 -33.85 6.47 29.20
CA VAL A 129 -33.37 7.83 29.50
C VAL A 129 -34.11 8.82 28.59
N LYS A 130 -34.88 9.71 29.16
CA LYS A 130 -35.65 10.72 28.49
C LYS A 130 -34.76 11.85 27.96
N LEU A 131 -35.33 12.73 27.14
CA LEU A 131 -34.63 13.93 26.60
C LEU A 131 -34.20 14.93 27.63
N ASP A 132 -34.85 14.93 28.82
CA ASP A 132 -34.46 15.76 29.97
C ASP A 132 -33.32 15.12 30.81
N GLY A 133 -32.77 13.99 30.36
CA GLY A 133 -31.69 13.31 31.05
C GLY A 133 -32.09 12.47 32.26
N THR A 134 -33.40 12.22 32.44
CA THR A 134 -33.94 11.43 33.55
C THR A 134 -34.47 10.09 33.10
N ILE A 135 -34.52 9.12 34.02
CA ILE A 135 -35.35 7.93 33.91
C ILE A 135 -36.58 8.10 34.82
N LEU A 136 -37.73 7.60 34.37
CA LEU A 136 -38.92 7.57 35.20
C LEU A 136 -39.02 6.20 35.87
N PHE A 137 -38.70 6.15 37.16
CA PHE A 137 -38.86 4.92 37.96
C PHE A 137 -40.25 4.93 38.61
N PRO A 138 -41.05 3.89 38.44
CA PRO A 138 -42.36 3.78 39.11
C PRO A 138 -42.19 3.99 40.64
N GLU A 139 -43.14 4.74 41.25
CA GLU A 139 -43.14 5.04 42.68
C GLU A 139 -42.01 5.96 43.21
N LEU A 140 -40.85 6.03 42.57
CA LEU A 140 -39.74 6.92 42.96
C LEU A 140 -39.67 8.21 42.15
N GLY A 141 -40.41 8.27 41.01
CA GLY A 141 -40.44 9.46 40.18
C GLY A 141 -39.25 9.60 39.21
N SER A 142 -38.92 10.82 38.81
CA SER A 142 -37.86 11.10 37.85
C SER A 142 -36.49 11.17 38.54
N ILE A 143 -35.55 10.37 38.01
CA ILE A 143 -34.18 10.29 38.54
C ILE A 143 -33.20 10.72 37.43
N SER A 144 -32.41 11.78 37.67
CA SER A 144 -31.38 12.22 36.73
C SER A 144 -30.22 11.21 36.64
N VAL A 145 -29.89 10.77 35.41
CA VAL A 145 -28.89 9.75 35.15
C VAL A 145 -27.91 10.14 34.03
N VAL A 146 -28.27 11.05 33.14
CA VAL A 146 -27.43 11.45 32.01
C VAL A 146 -26.09 12.00 32.50
N GLY A 147 -25.00 11.62 31.84
CA GLY A 147 -23.63 12.02 32.17
C GLY A 147 -23.00 11.32 33.36
N LEU A 148 -23.77 10.55 34.15
CA LEU A 148 -23.22 9.63 35.16
C LEU A 148 -22.66 8.39 34.47
N THR A 149 -21.66 7.75 35.07
CA THR A 149 -21.21 6.43 34.67
C THR A 149 -22.25 5.37 35.02
N PHE A 150 -22.25 4.25 34.30
CA PHE A 150 -23.17 3.15 34.62
C PHE A 150 -23.03 2.67 36.07
N LYS A 151 -21.80 2.67 36.60
CA LYS A 151 -21.51 2.34 38.01
C LYS A 151 -22.21 3.31 38.97
N GLU A 152 -22.07 4.61 38.73
CA GLU A 152 -22.73 5.64 39.54
C GLU A 152 -24.25 5.56 39.50
N VAL A 153 -24.82 5.23 38.32
CA VAL A 153 -26.27 5.02 38.19
C VAL A 153 -26.71 3.79 39.00
N LYS A 154 -25.97 2.69 38.92
CA LYS A 154 -26.27 1.48 39.68
C LYS A 154 -26.23 1.75 41.21
N GLU A 155 -25.24 2.45 41.70
CA GLU A 155 -25.12 2.85 43.09
C GLU A 155 -26.24 3.79 43.54
N LYS A 156 -26.60 4.76 42.67
CA LYS A 156 -27.68 5.69 42.95
C LYS A 156 -29.03 5.00 43.01
N LEU A 157 -29.33 4.11 42.09
CA LEU A 157 -30.57 3.32 42.08
C LEU A 157 -30.65 2.42 43.30
N THR A 158 -29.57 1.72 43.62
CA THR A 158 -29.50 0.86 44.83
C THR A 158 -29.87 1.67 46.09
N LYS A 159 -29.24 2.83 46.31
CA LYS A 159 -29.53 3.68 47.47
C LYS A 159 -31.00 4.13 47.53
N LEU A 160 -31.57 4.55 46.39
CA LEU A 160 -32.96 5.02 46.35
C LEU A 160 -33.95 3.88 46.61
N ILE A 161 -33.69 2.71 46.09
CA ILE A 161 -34.55 1.55 46.26
C ILE A 161 -34.43 0.96 47.68
N ASP A 162 -33.24 0.89 48.27
CA ASP A 162 -33.04 0.47 49.67
C ASP A 162 -33.76 1.39 50.69
N GLN A 163 -33.89 2.69 50.33
CA GLN A 163 -34.65 3.67 51.14
C GLN A 163 -36.16 3.50 50.98
N ALA A 164 -36.64 3.10 49.82
CA ALA A 164 -38.08 3.00 49.51
C ALA A 164 -38.66 1.63 49.81
N TYR A 165 -37.87 0.56 49.77
CA TYR A 165 -38.32 -0.82 49.92
C TYR A 165 -37.44 -1.59 50.90
N ILE A 166 -38.08 -2.25 51.86
CA ILE A 166 -37.35 -3.09 52.81
C ILE A 166 -37.32 -4.55 52.34
N GLY A 167 -36.13 -5.14 52.31
CA GLY A 167 -35.95 -6.56 51.95
C GLY A 167 -36.05 -6.84 50.46
N VAL A 168 -35.67 -5.87 49.61
CA VAL A 168 -35.61 -5.98 48.15
C VAL A 168 -34.16 -5.96 47.74
N ASN A 169 -33.75 -6.91 46.90
CA ASN A 169 -32.47 -6.88 46.19
C ASN A 169 -32.71 -6.26 44.80
N ILE A 170 -31.74 -5.45 44.36
CA ILE A 170 -31.77 -4.82 43.04
C ILE A 170 -30.65 -5.37 42.15
N ASP A 171 -30.96 -5.70 40.93
CA ASP A 171 -29.99 -5.84 39.86
C ASP A 171 -30.34 -4.89 38.71
N THR A 172 -29.29 -4.18 38.20
CA THR A 172 -29.43 -3.19 37.16
C THR A 172 -28.51 -3.57 36.00
N SER A 173 -29.08 -3.71 34.82
CA SER A 173 -28.36 -3.98 33.56
C SER A 173 -28.76 -2.96 32.49
N LEU A 174 -27.86 -2.75 31.52
CA LEU A 174 -28.20 -2.01 30.31
C LEU A 174 -28.77 -2.98 29.28
N LYS A 175 -29.90 -2.59 28.69
CA LYS A 175 -30.64 -3.38 27.69
C LYS A 175 -30.25 -2.97 26.27
N ASN A 176 -30.34 -1.69 26.00
CA ASN A 176 -29.98 -1.11 24.69
C ASN A 176 -29.21 0.21 24.89
N LEU A 177 -28.24 0.41 24.03
CA LEU A 177 -27.44 1.63 24.01
C LEU A 177 -27.75 2.46 22.78
N SER A 178 -27.86 3.76 22.99
CA SER A 178 -28.12 4.68 21.88
C SER A 178 -26.87 4.98 21.07
N ALA A 179 -26.99 4.94 19.75
CA ALA A 179 -25.96 5.41 18.85
C ALA A 179 -25.62 6.89 19.15
N LYS A 180 -24.35 7.23 19.13
CA LYS A 180 -23.86 8.59 19.34
C LYS A 180 -23.84 9.37 18.03
N LYS A 181 -24.42 10.56 18.03
CA LYS A 181 -24.34 11.47 16.88
C LYS A 181 -23.08 12.33 17.01
N ILE A 182 -22.18 12.25 16.02
CA ILE A 182 -20.93 12.99 15.96
C ILE A 182 -20.76 13.66 14.61
N THR A 183 -19.80 14.57 14.50
CA THR A 183 -19.44 15.23 13.25
C THR A 183 -17.99 14.89 12.91
N ILE A 184 -17.71 14.52 11.65
CA ILE A 184 -16.37 14.24 11.14
C ILE A 184 -16.13 15.20 9.98
N VAL A 185 -15.06 16.01 10.07
CA VAL A 185 -14.77 17.08 9.11
C VAL A 185 -13.28 17.20 8.82
N GLY A 186 -12.95 17.98 7.80
CA GLY A 186 -11.59 18.18 7.33
C GLY A 186 -11.21 17.20 6.23
N ALA A 187 -9.97 16.77 6.21
CA ALA A 187 -9.39 15.93 5.14
C ALA A 187 -9.73 14.44 5.32
N VAL A 188 -11.03 14.09 5.28
CA VAL A 188 -11.55 12.73 5.28
C VAL A 188 -12.21 12.41 3.95
N ASN A 189 -12.44 11.13 3.66
CA ASN A 189 -13.05 10.73 2.39
C ASN A 189 -14.49 11.23 2.25
N THR A 190 -15.30 11.09 3.30
CA THR A 190 -16.69 11.57 3.33
C THR A 190 -16.94 12.38 4.60
N PRO A 191 -16.76 13.71 4.56
CA PRO A 191 -17.09 14.57 5.71
C PRO A 191 -18.59 14.62 5.94
N GLY A 192 -19.03 14.66 7.22
CA GLY A 192 -20.44 14.66 7.53
C GLY A 192 -20.76 14.40 9.00
N THR A 193 -22.05 14.21 9.27
CA THR A 193 -22.55 13.84 10.58
C THR A 193 -22.96 12.37 10.58
N TYR A 194 -22.45 11.62 11.56
CA TYR A 194 -22.59 10.18 11.63
C TYR A 194 -23.28 9.73 12.93
N LEU A 195 -24.03 8.65 12.84
CA LEU A 195 -24.47 7.86 13.99
C LEU A 195 -23.49 6.71 14.15
N VAL A 196 -22.78 6.67 15.25
CA VAL A 196 -21.73 5.68 15.52
C VAL A 196 -22.09 4.84 16.74
N ASN A 197 -21.43 3.69 16.84
CA ASN A 197 -21.56 2.80 17.99
C ASN A 197 -21.21 3.56 19.29
N PRO A 198 -21.99 3.33 20.38
CA PRO A 198 -21.74 4.02 21.67
C PRO A 198 -20.35 3.75 22.26
N PHE A 199 -19.65 2.70 21.87
CA PHE A 199 -18.29 2.39 22.31
C PHE A 199 -17.21 2.81 21.34
N SER A 200 -17.58 3.46 20.25
CA SER A 200 -16.58 3.89 19.26
C SER A 200 -15.55 4.82 19.88
N THR A 201 -14.30 4.55 19.55
CA THR A 201 -13.17 5.47 19.77
C THR A 201 -13.02 6.39 18.55
N ILE A 202 -12.07 7.32 18.59
CA ILE A 202 -11.72 8.18 17.45
C ILE A 202 -11.46 7.32 16.20
N THR A 203 -10.64 6.28 16.33
CA THR A 203 -10.30 5.37 15.23
C THR A 203 -11.53 4.65 14.68
N GLY A 204 -12.37 4.10 15.56
CA GLY A 204 -13.60 3.42 15.16
C GLY A 204 -14.60 4.35 14.48
N ALA A 205 -14.65 5.61 14.92
CA ALA A 205 -15.53 6.61 14.33
C ALA A 205 -15.08 7.04 12.92
N LEU A 206 -13.77 7.17 12.68
CA LEU A 206 -13.23 7.53 11.38
C LEU A 206 -13.56 6.50 10.29
N ALA A 207 -13.75 5.23 10.64
CA ALA A 207 -14.16 4.21 9.69
C ALA A 207 -15.51 4.54 9.01
N TYR A 208 -16.44 5.19 9.74
CA TYR A 208 -17.75 5.60 9.17
C TYR A 208 -17.64 6.65 8.07
N SER A 209 -16.59 7.48 8.10
CA SER A 209 -16.30 8.45 7.04
C SER A 209 -15.50 7.86 5.86
N GLY A 210 -15.29 6.54 5.85
CA GLY A 210 -14.42 5.88 4.86
C GLY A 210 -12.93 6.14 5.10
N GLY A 211 -12.57 6.59 6.30
CA GLY A 211 -11.20 6.91 6.70
C GLY A 211 -10.71 8.30 6.29
N ILE A 212 -9.42 8.50 6.45
CA ILE A 212 -8.73 9.74 6.16
C ILE A 212 -8.36 9.78 4.68
N SER A 213 -8.54 10.92 4.01
CA SER A 213 -8.17 11.11 2.61
C SER A 213 -6.64 11.18 2.43
N GLU A 214 -6.14 10.96 1.23
CA GLU A 214 -4.69 10.94 0.96
C GLU A 214 -3.96 12.26 1.25
N ILE A 215 -4.68 13.35 1.40
CA ILE A 215 -4.14 14.66 1.79
C ILE A 215 -4.27 14.92 3.29
N GLY A 216 -5.03 14.09 4.02
CA GLY A 216 -5.29 14.25 5.44
C GLY A 216 -4.16 13.71 6.31
N SER A 217 -3.92 14.36 7.43
CA SER A 217 -2.93 13.92 8.41
C SER A 217 -3.43 12.69 9.17
N LEU A 218 -2.62 11.65 9.21
CA LEU A 218 -2.79 10.50 10.13
C LEU A 218 -2.27 10.82 11.54
N ARG A 219 -1.50 11.90 11.68
CA ARG A 219 -0.74 12.21 12.89
C ARG A 219 -1.26 13.42 13.67
N ASN A 220 -2.25 14.16 13.10
CA ASN A 220 -2.86 15.30 13.72
C ASN A 220 -4.38 15.21 13.62
N ILE A 221 -4.95 14.23 14.34
CA ILE A 221 -6.37 13.97 14.42
C ILE A 221 -6.89 14.58 15.71
N LYS A 222 -7.77 15.57 15.62
CA LYS A 222 -8.25 16.32 16.77
C LYS A 222 -9.66 15.91 17.19
N LEU A 223 -9.83 15.62 18.47
CA LEU A 223 -11.14 15.44 19.09
C LEU A 223 -11.58 16.75 19.77
N ILE A 224 -12.68 17.30 19.31
CA ILE A 224 -13.23 18.56 19.81
C ILE A 224 -14.56 18.27 20.49
N ARG A 225 -14.69 18.68 21.76
CA ARG A 225 -15.89 18.54 22.59
C ARG A 225 -16.22 19.89 23.22
N ASN A 226 -17.47 20.33 23.08
CA ASN A 226 -17.92 21.64 23.59
C ASN A 226 -17.00 22.79 23.13
N ASN A 227 -16.61 22.79 21.84
CA ASN A 227 -15.70 23.78 21.21
C ASN A 227 -14.29 23.82 21.82
N LYS A 228 -13.86 22.80 22.54
CA LYS A 228 -12.50 22.68 23.08
C LYS A 228 -11.82 21.41 22.51
N GLU A 229 -10.58 21.55 22.18
CA GLU A 229 -9.73 20.39 21.84
C GLU A 229 -9.51 19.55 23.11
N ILE A 230 -9.92 18.29 23.08
CA ILE A 230 -9.81 17.34 24.19
C ILE A 230 -8.60 16.44 24.01
N SER A 231 -8.31 16.07 22.75
CA SER A 231 -7.18 15.19 22.42
C SER A 231 -6.69 15.51 21.02
N SER A 232 -5.38 15.36 20.83
CA SER A 232 -4.74 15.21 19.52
C SER A 232 -4.24 13.77 19.44
N PHE A 233 -4.71 13.02 18.47
CA PHE A 233 -4.41 11.61 18.29
C PHE A 233 -3.47 11.41 17.10
N ASP A 234 -2.33 10.74 17.33
CA ASP A 234 -1.39 10.28 16.31
C ASP A 234 -1.66 8.80 16.00
N LEU A 235 -2.14 8.50 14.79
CA LEU A 235 -2.44 7.13 14.40
C LEU A 235 -1.16 6.28 14.27
N TYR A 236 0.02 6.88 14.08
CA TYR A 236 1.28 6.15 14.05
C TYR A 236 1.62 5.54 15.41
N ASP A 237 1.23 6.15 16.52
CA ASP A 237 1.40 5.54 17.84
C ASP A 237 0.63 4.22 17.92
N LEU A 238 -0.57 4.17 17.38
CA LEU A 238 -1.33 2.93 17.30
C LEU A 238 -0.73 1.94 16.30
N LEU A 239 -0.45 2.38 15.05
CA LEU A 239 -0.06 1.48 13.96
C LEU A 239 1.36 0.92 14.08
N ILE A 240 2.26 1.68 14.70
CA ILE A 240 3.68 1.32 14.81
C ILE A 240 4.01 0.81 16.20
N ARG A 241 3.48 1.47 17.26
CA ARG A 241 3.82 1.18 18.66
C ARG A 241 2.74 0.40 19.41
N GLY A 242 1.53 0.28 18.85
CA GLY A 242 0.38 -0.35 19.51
C GLY A 242 -0.19 0.49 20.66
N ASP A 243 0.20 1.77 20.77
CA ASP A 243 -0.29 2.67 21.81
C ASP A 243 -1.65 3.23 21.42
N ARG A 244 -2.64 3.02 22.30
CA ARG A 244 -4.01 3.49 22.15
C ARG A 244 -4.41 4.54 23.19
N SER A 245 -3.48 5.04 23.97
CA SER A 245 -3.76 5.94 25.10
C SER A 245 -4.50 7.21 24.69
N SER A 246 -4.25 7.72 23.48
CA SER A 246 -4.88 8.91 22.91
C SER A 246 -6.11 8.62 22.05
N ASP A 247 -6.42 7.33 21.77
CA ASP A 247 -7.61 6.90 21.02
C ASP A 247 -8.85 6.88 21.94
N LEU A 248 -9.31 8.07 22.32
CA LEU A 248 -10.37 8.24 23.31
C LEU A 248 -11.73 7.79 22.79
N THR A 249 -12.57 7.32 23.71
CA THR A 249 -13.99 7.06 23.45
C THR A 249 -14.72 8.38 23.15
N ILE A 250 -15.48 8.40 22.07
CA ILE A 250 -16.25 9.57 21.64
C ILE A 250 -17.54 9.73 22.45
N GLU A 251 -18.02 10.97 22.58
CA GLU A 251 -19.31 11.29 23.19
C GLU A 251 -20.26 11.91 22.15
N ALA A 252 -21.55 11.93 22.47
CA ALA A 252 -22.55 12.57 21.60
C ALA A 252 -22.29 14.08 21.48
N GLY A 253 -22.24 14.59 20.25
CA GLY A 253 -21.94 15.98 19.95
C GLY A 253 -20.45 16.28 19.70
N ASP A 254 -19.58 15.28 19.81
CA ASP A 254 -18.16 15.43 19.47
C ASP A 254 -17.94 15.75 17.98
N THR A 255 -16.88 16.48 17.73
CA THR A 255 -16.37 16.72 16.37
C THR A 255 -14.97 16.14 16.25
N ILE A 256 -14.75 15.32 15.23
CA ILE A 256 -13.42 14.86 14.85
C ILE A 256 -12.97 15.71 13.66
N LEU A 257 -11.85 16.41 13.81
CA LEU A 257 -11.25 17.27 12.80
C LEU A 257 -9.94 16.69 12.33
N ILE A 258 -9.83 16.44 11.04
CA ILE A 258 -8.61 15.98 10.37
C ILE A 258 -8.02 17.14 9.58
N ASN A 259 -6.83 17.58 9.98
CA ASN A 259 -6.09 18.60 9.23
C ASN A 259 -5.41 17.98 7.99
N ALA A 260 -4.97 18.81 7.06
CA ALA A 260 -4.11 18.34 5.98
C ALA A 260 -2.73 17.95 6.56
N ALA A 261 -2.13 16.91 5.98
CA ALA A 261 -0.74 16.54 6.29
C ALA A 261 0.20 17.65 5.79
N THR A 262 1.23 17.94 6.57
CA THR A 262 2.18 19.02 6.25
C THR A 262 3.27 18.55 5.30
N GLN A 263 3.80 17.35 5.51
CA GLN A 263 4.91 16.82 4.74
C GLN A 263 4.87 15.30 4.65
N PHE A 264 5.28 14.78 3.51
CA PHE A 264 5.51 13.36 3.28
C PHE A 264 6.95 13.14 2.83
N VAL A 265 7.57 12.08 3.34
CA VAL A 265 8.91 11.65 2.96
C VAL A 265 8.89 10.19 2.57
N GLU A 266 9.41 9.88 1.41
CA GLU A 266 9.59 8.50 0.97
C GLU A 266 10.90 7.93 1.47
N ILE A 267 10.87 6.72 2.04
CA ILE A 267 12.08 5.97 2.39
C ILE A 267 12.14 4.66 1.62
N ASN A 268 13.28 4.42 0.98
CA ASN A 268 13.53 3.26 0.13
C ASN A 268 14.84 2.56 0.47
N GLY A 269 15.09 1.40 -0.16
CA GLY A 269 16.31 0.62 -0.07
C GLY A 269 16.40 -0.23 1.20
N GLY A 270 17.50 -0.17 1.91
CA GLY A 270 17.88 -1.03 3.03
C GLY A 270 17.05 -0.91 4.31
N VAL A 271 15.73 -0.74 4.22
CA VAL A 271 14.80 -0.72 5.35
C VAL A 271 13.80 -1.88 5.27
N LYS A 272 13.21 -2.25 6.40
CA LYS A 272 12.26 -3.39 6.45
C LYS A 272 10.91 -3.09 5.81
N ARG A 273 10.47 -1.83 5.82
CA ARG A 273 9.17 -1.40 5.27
C ARG A 273 9.31 -0.10 4.48
N PRO A 274 9.78 -0.18 3.21
CA PRO A 274 9.80 0.98 2.32
C PRO A 274 8.39 1.52 2.10
N ALA A 275 8.20 2.82 2.27
CA ALA A 275 6.90 3.50 2.05
C ALA A 275 7.07 5.03 2.07
N ILE A 276 5.98 5.74 1.80
CA ILE A 276 5.85 7.18 2.01
C ILE A 276 5.24 7.42 3.39
N TYR A 277 5.95 8.09 4.26
CA TYR A 277 5.53 8.40 5.62
C TYR A 277 5.21 9.88 5.78
N GLU A 278 4.17 10.18 6.56
CA GLU A 278 3.94 11.52 7.06
C GLU A 278 4.96 11.83 8.14
N VAL A 279 5.63 12.98 8.03
CA VAL A 279 6.60 13.45 9.03
C VAL A 279 6.15 14.78 9.61
N LEU A 280 6.45 14.98 10.88
CA LEU A 280 6.18 16.20 11.63
C LEU A 280 7.44 17.04 11.74
N GLU A 281 7.25 18.33 12.05
CA GLU A 281 8.36 19.25 12.28
C GLU A 281 9.27 18.76 13.43
N GLY A 282 10.58 18.78 13.19
CA GLY A 282 11.60 18.34 14.15
C GLY A 282 11.90 16.85 14.13
N GLU A 283 11.21 16.07 13.30
CA GLU A 283 11.56 14.66 13.13
C GLU A 283 12.79 14.47 12.24
N THR A 284 13.51 13.41 12.51
CA THR A 284 14.80 13.10 11.93
C THR A 284 14.75 11.84 11.04
N VAL A 285 15.84 11.59 10.32
CA VAL A 285 16.00 10.34 9.56
C VAL A 285 15.90 9.12 10.48
N ASN A 286 16.33 9.23 11.74
CA ASN A 286 16.18 8.14 12.71
C ASN A 286 14.72 7.81 12.97
N ASP A 287 13.86 8.81 13.16
CA ASP A 287 12.43 8.60 13.36
C ASP A 287 11.79 7.94 12.12
N LEU A 288 12.18 8.40 10.92
CA LEU A 288 11.70 7.82 9.67
C LEU A 288 12.13 6.35 9.49
N VAL A 289 13.36 6.01 9.88
CA VAL A 289 13.84 4.62 9.91
C VAL A 289 13.04 3.78 10.92
N ASP A 290 12.71 4.34 12.07
CA ASP A 290 11.88 3.66 13.08
C ASP A 290 10.46 3.41 12.56
N PHE A 291 9.86 4.37 11.83
CA PHE A 291 8.58 4.16 11.14
C PHE A 291 8.66 3.04 10.10
N ALA A 292 9.81 2.90 9.43
CA ALA A 292 10.09 1.81 8.50
C ALA A 292 10.48 0.48 9.18
N LEU A 293 10.30 0.33 10.50
CA LEU A 293 10.65 -0.83 11.33
C LEU A 293 12.15 -1.14 11.39
N GLY A 294 12.98 -0.13 11.13
CA GLY A 294 14.43 -0.24 11.16
C GLY A 294 15.05 -0.76 9.88
N PHE A 295 16.34 -0.92 9.91
CA PHE A 295 17.14 -1.41 8.79
C PHE A 295 16.93 -2.91 8.53
N ASN A 296 17.02 -3.31 7.26
CA ASN A 296 17.11 -4.71 6.88
C ASN A 296 18.54 -5.26 7.09
N GLN A 297 18.79 -6.53 6.75
CA GLN A 297 20.08 -7.18 6.97
C GLN A 297 21.18 -6.71 6.00
N THR A 298 20.80 -6.23 4.83
CA THR A 298 21.72 -5.79 3.78
C THR A 298 22.02 -4.30 3.83
N ALA A 299 21.36 -3.55 4.71
CA ALA A 299 21.47 -2.10 4.79
C ALA A 299 22.87 -1.59 5.11
N ASN A 300 23.42 -0.76 4.26
CA ASN A 300 24.64 -0.01 4.53
C ASN A 300 24.31 1.28 5.30
N LYS A 301 24.34 1.19 6.62
CA LYS A 301 24.01 2.30 7.53
C LYS A 301 24.94 3.51 7.40
N SER A 302 26.10 3.34 6.77
CA SER A 302 27.05 4.42 6.52
C SER A 302 26.86 5.10 5.16
N ASN A 303 25.96 4.57 4.34
CA ASN A 303 25.65 5.12 3.02
C ASN A 303 24.15 5.36 2.90
N ILE A 304 23.72 6.53 3.33
CA ILE A 304 22.33 7.00 3.27
C ILE A 304 22.32 8.33 2.56
N SER A 305 21.47 8.48 1.56
CA SER A 305 21.24 9.75 0.88
C SER A 305 19.88 10.34 1.22
N ILE A 306 19.84 11.65 1.34
CA ILE A 306 18.61 12.44 1.48
C ILE A 306 18.49 13.40 0.31
N SER A 307 17.30 13.47 -0.27
CA SER A 307 16.94 14.46 -1.29
C SER A 307 15.96 15.44 -0.67
N PHE A 308 16.27 16.71 -0.72
CA PHE A 308 15.42 17.78 -0.15
C PHE A 308 15.28 18.95 -1.12
N LEU A 309 14.20 19.68 -0.98
CA LEU A 309 13.93 20.89 -1.75
C LEU A 309 14.70 22.07 -1.15
N ASP A 310 15.68 22.60 -1.89
CA ASP A 310 16.33 23.88 -1.54
C ASP A 310 15.43 25.02 -2.02
N LEU A 311 14.69 25.63 -1.08
CA LEU A 311 13.75 26.71 -1.36
C LEU A 311 14.45 27.98 -1.88
N ASN A 312 15.75 28.19 -1.57
CA ASN A 312 16.48 29.36 -2.02
C ASN A 312 16.89 29.25 -3.49
N LYS A 313 17.19 28.04 -3.94
CA LYS A 313 17.60 27.75 -5.31
C LYS A 313 16.47 27.21 -6.17
N SER A 314 15.34 26.81 -5.57
CA SER A 314 14.21 26.14 -6.22
C SER A 314 14.66 24.84 -6.96
N GLU A 315 15.57 24.10 -6.35
CA GLU A 315 16.12 22.86 -6.92
C GLU A 315 16.08 21.71 -5.90
N ILE A 316 16.10 20.47 -6.37
CA ILE A 316 16.23 19.29 -5.52
C ILE A 316 17.73 19.01 -5.34
N VAL A 317 18.17 18.99 -4.10
CA VAL A 317 19.57 18.71 -3.73
C VAL A 317 19.68 17.35 -3.08
N ASN A 318 20.62 16.54 -3.56
CA ASN A 318 20.93 15.24 -2.97
C ASN A 318 22.19 15.38 -2.10
N LYS A 319 22.11 14.82 -0.89
CA LYS A 319 23.21 14.85 0.08
C LYS A 319 23.36 13.49 0.73
N ASN A 320 24.57 12.96 0.79
CA ASN A 320 24.87 11.81 1.65
C ASN A 320 24.99 12.28 3.09
N ILE A 321 24.38 11.55 4.00
CA ILE A 321 24.37 11.84 5.42
C ILE A 321 25.20 10.82 6.19
N SER A 322 25.87 11.28 7.24
CA SER A 322 26.68 10.46 8.14
C SER A 322 26.01 10.28 9.52
N SER A 323 24.96 11.03 9.82
CA SER A 323 24.19 10.92 11.06
C SER A 323 22.72 10.76 10.75
N LEU A 324 22.04 9.93 11.54
CA LEU A 324 20.58 9.75 11.49
C LEU A 324 19.81 10.90 12.16
N ASP A 325 20.51 11.80 12.90
CA ASP A 325 19.90 12.99 13.52
C ASP A 325 19.65 14.13 12.50
N GLN A 326 19.83 13.85 11.21
CA GLN A 326 19.52 14.81 10.14
C GLN A 326 18.01 15.09 10.14
N ASP A 327 17.64 16.37 10.27
CA ASP A 327 16.26 16.85 10.19
C ASP A 327 15.67 16.55 8.81
N LEU A 328 14.39 16.21 8.79
CA LEU A 328 13.61 15.87 7.58
C LEU A 328 12.89 17.07 6.96
N MET A 329 13.07 18.29 7.49
CA MET A 329 12.41 19.48 6.94
C MET A 329 12.73 19.66 5.45
N ASN A 330 11.69 19.77 4.63
CA ASN A 330 11.77 19.82 3.16
C ASN A 330 12.40 18.59 2.48
N ALA A 331 12.60 17.50 3.21
CA ALA A 331 13.01 16.23 2.62
C ALA A 331 11.88 15.66 1.74
N LEU A 332 12.27 15.07 0.62
CA LEU A 332 11.36 14.38 -0.32
C LEU A 332 11.61 12.87 -0.28
N TYR A 333 12.89 12.49 -0.28
CA TYR A 333 13.31 11.09 -0.36
C TYR A 333 14.48 10.82 0.58
N VAL A 334 14.46 9.66 1.21
CA VAL A 334 15.59 9.07 1.92
C VAL A 334 15.86 7.71 1.30
N ASN A 335 17.07 7.50 0.82
CA ASN A 335 17.49 6.22 0.28
C ASN A 335 18.60 5.62 1.13
N VAL A 336 18.35 4.44 1.67
CA VAL A 336 19.32 3.63 2.40
C VAL A 336 19.90 2.64 1.42
N PHE A 337 21.18 2.80 1.08
CA PHE A 337 21.83 1.87 0.16
C PHE A 337 22.05 0.52 0.85
N ASP A 338 21.92 -0.55 0.09
CA ASP A 338 22.36 -1.86 0.55
C ASP A 338 23.88 -1.98 0.41
N TYR A 339 24.49 -2.85 1.24
CA TYR A 339 25.84 -3.28 0.93
C TYR A 339 25.79 -3.93 -0.44
N VAL A 340 26.41 -3.29 -1.40
CA VAL A 340 26.75 -3.96 -2.64
C VAL A 340 27.71 -5.07 -2.21
N SER A 341 27.26 -6.30 -2.31
CA SER A 341 28.18 -7.43 -2.29
C SER A 341 29.05 -7.24 -3.54
N GLU A 342 30.15 -6.53 -3.40
CA GLU A 342 31.27 -6.69 -4.31
C GLU A 342 31.84 -8.10 -4.10
N ASN A 343 31.00 -9.09 -4.30
CA ASN A 343 31.44 -10.43 -4.57
C ASN A 343 31.95 -10.47 -6.02
N THR A 344 32.92 -9.59 -6.27
CA THR A 344 33.75 -9.61 -7.48
C THR A 344 34.51 -10.93 -7.62
N SER A 345 34.36 -11.83 -6.66
CA SER A 345 35.07 -13.10 -6.58
C SER A 345 34.21 -14.31 -6.87
N ASN A 346 32.94 -14.18 -7.26
CA ASN A 346 32.04 -15.31 -7.47
C ASN A 346 31.67 -15.50 -8.94
N ILE A 347 31.48 -16.78 -9.28
CA ILE A 347 30.96 -17.25 -10.56
C ILE A 347 29.66 -17.99 -10.25
N GLN A 348 28.59 -17.67 -10.95
CA GLN A 348 27.34 -18.42 -10.84
C GLN A 348 27.32 -19.57 -11.83
N VAL A 349 27.15 -20.80 -11.35
CA VAL A 349 27.08 -22.01 -12.18
C VAL A 349 25.71 -22.64 -12.04
N LEU A 350 25.04 -22.88 -13.16
CA LEU A 350 23.66 -23.30 -13.26
C LEU A 350 23.51 -24.49 -14.20
N GLY A 351 22.36 -25.17 -14.16
CA GLY A 351 21.99 -26.24 -15.09
C GLY A 351 22.41 -27.62 -14.62
N ALA A 352 22.87 -28.49 -15.54
CA ALA A 352 23.06 -29.91 -15.37
C ALA A 352 24.31 -30.30 -14.57
N ILE A 353 24.40 -29.82 -13.33
CA ILE A 353 25.48 -30.09 -12.38
C ILE A 353 24.93 -30.57 -11.03
N GLU A 354 25.73 -31.30 -10.25
CA GLU A 354 25.32 -31.84 -8.94
C GLU A 354 25.01 -30.74 -7.92
N GLN A 355 25.76 -29.64 -7.96
CA GLN A 355 25.65 -28.52 -7.00
C GLN A 355 25.57 -27.17 -7.73
N PRO A 356 24.40 -26.78 -8.24
CA PRO A 356 24.22 -25.44 -8.78
C PRO A 356 24.42 -24.38 -7.69
N GLY A 357 25.08 -23.27 -8.04
CA GLY A 357 25.30 -22.20 -7.05
C GLY A 357 26.47 -21.29 -7.40
N PHE A 358 27.01 -20.63 -6.38
CA PHE A 358 28.13 -19.73 -6.51
C PHE A 358 29.45 -20.41 -6.19
N TYR A 359 30.44 -20.22 -7.08
CA TYR A 359 31.79 -20.72 -6.99
C TYR A 359 32.77 -19.57 -6.85
N ASP A 360 33.85 -19.79 -6.09
CA ASP A 360 34.88 -18.79 -5.83
C ASP A 360 35.79 -18.64 -7.07
N LEU A 361 35.84 -17.44 -7.65
CA LEU A 361 36.67 -17.09 -8.80
C LEU A 361 38.16 -17.24 -8.46
N SER A 362 38.58 -16.99 -7.22
CA SER A 362 39.99 -17.09 -6.83
C SER A 362 40.56 -18.50 -6.96
N LYS A 363 39.68 -19.50 -6.83
CA LYS A 363 40.01 -20.95 -6.99
C LYS A 363 39.78 -21.47 -8.41
N ASN A 364 39.01 -20.75 -9.23
CA ASN A 364 38.57 -21.18 -10.55
C ASN A 364 38.75 -20.04 -11.56
N ARG A 365 39.99 -19.60 -11.77
CA ARG A 365 40.30 -18.45 -12.66
C ARG A 365 40.01 -18.75 -14.14
N ASN A 366 40.18 -20.00 -14.56
CA ASN A 366 39.93 -20.40 -15.92
C ASN A 366 38.67 -21.30 -15.98
N LEU A 367 37.95 -21.25 -17.08
CA LEU A 367 36.76 -22.07 -17.28
C LEU A 367 37.10 -23.56 -17.21
N LYS A 368 38.30 -23.94 -17.67
CA LYS A 368 38.79 -25.31 -17.56
C LYS A 368 38.91 -25.79 -16.11
N ASP A 369 39.55 -25.00 -15.25
CA ASP A 369 39.77 -25.38 -13.85
C ASP A 369 38.43 -25.56 -13.13
N LEU A 370 37.43 -24.75 -13.47
CA LEU A 370 36.08 -24.89 -12.96
C LEU A 370 35.41 -26.17 -13.45
N ILE A 371 35.46 -26.46 -14.75
CA ILE A 371 34.89 -27.67 -15.38
C ILE A 371 35.47 -28.93 -14.77
N ASP A 372 36.80 -28.96 -14.56
CA ASP A 372 37.50 -30.12 -13.99
C ASP A 372 37.09 -30.44 -12.55
N ASN A 373 36.56 -29.42 -11.82
CA ASN A 373 36.09 -29.56 -10.45
C ASN A 373 34.57 -29.80 -10.34
N LEU A 374 33.82 -29.69 -11.44
CA LEU A 374 32.38 -29.93 -11.45
C LEU A 374 32.00 -31.37 -11.62
N LYS A 375 30.91 -31.76 -10.98
CA LYS A 375 30.24 -33.04 -11.24
C LYS A 375 28.95 -32.79 -12.01
N PHE A 376 28.84 -33.39 -13.16
CA PHE A 376 27.71 -33.23 -14.06
C PHE A 376 26.65 -34.29 -13.83
N ILE A 377 25.36 -33.90 -14.00
CA ILE A 377 24.21 -34.79 -13.96
C ILE A 377 23.39 -34.58 -15.23
N ASP A 378 23.24 -35.61 -16.03
CA ASP A 378 22.45 -35.57 -17.28
C ASP A 378 22.84 -34.38 -18.18
N VAL A 379 24.12 -33.99 -18.20
CA VAL A 379 24.59 -32.85 -18.98
C VAL A 379 24.54 -33.14 -20.48
N TYR A 380 24.08 -32.16 -21.25
CA TYR A 380 24.22 -32.18 -22.70
C TYR A 380 25.61 -31.67 -23.10
N PRO A 381 26.56 -32.51 -23.49
CA PRO A 381 27.98 -32.15 -23.56
C PRO A 381 28.35 -31.23 -24.73
N TRP A 382 27.44 -31.06 -25.69
CA TRP A 382 27.72 -30.28 -26.91
C TRP A 382 27.46 -28.79 -26.76
N LEU A 383 26.71 -28.38 -25.74
CA LEU A 383 26.32 -26.96 -25.55
C LEU A 383 26.34 -26.55 -24.08
N ALA A 384 27.17 -25.57 -23.80
CA ALA A 384 27.12 -24.78 -22.57
C ALA A 384 27.32 -23.31 -22.92
N VAL A 385 26.85 -22.43 -22.05
CA VAL A 385 26.88 -20.99 -22.27
C VAL A 385 27.61 -20.32 -21.11
N LEU A 386 28.59 -19.49 -21.42
CA LEU A 386 29.24 -18.58 -20.49
C LEU A 386 28.80 -17.16 -20.83
N GLU A 387 28.25 -16.47 -19.86
CA GLU A 387 27.94 -15.06 -19.93
C GLU A 387 28.84 -14.29 -18.96
N GLN A 388 29.51 -13.28 -19.44
CA GLN A 388 30.38 -12.44 -18.63
C GLN A 388 30.32 -10.98 -19.05
N PHE A 389 30.37 -10.10 -18.06
CA PHE A 389 30.40 -8.66 -18.26
C PHE A 389 31.85 -8.15 -18.12
N ASP A 390 32.30 -7.44 -19.12
CA ASP A 390 33.60 -6.80 -19.13
C ASP A 390 33.43 -5.33 -18.70
N ASP A 391 33.81 -5.03 -17.45
CA ASP A 391 33.67 -3.69 -16.86
C ASP A 391 34.49 -2.62 -17.59
N GLU A 392 35.61 -2.99 -18.20
CA GLU A 392 36.47 -2.04 -18.94
C GLU A 392 35.83 -1.64 -20.27
N LYS A 393 35.16 -2.58 -20.92
CA LYS A 393 34.52 -2.35 -22.22
C LYS A 393 33.03 -2.04 -22.13
N LEU A 394 32.42 -2.21 -20.94
CA LEU A 394 30.98 -2.08 -20.69
C LEU A 394 30.14 -2.96 -21.65
N ILE A 395 30.62 -4.18 -21.91
CA ILE A 395 29.97 -5.10 -22.85
C ILE A 395 29.70 -6.43 -22.15
N THR A 396 28.48 -6.96 -22.29
CA THR A 396 28.16 -8.34 -21.94
C THR A 396 28.53 -9.22 -23.14
N SER A 397 29.36 -10.24 -22.91
CA SER A 397 29.70 -11.25 -23.90
C SER A 397 29.05 -12.58 -23.55
N SER A 398 28.50 -13.28 -24.55
CA SER A 398 27.99 -14.65 -24.41
C SER A 398 28.85 -15.56 -25.27
N ILE A 399 29.50 -16.53 -24.63
CA ILE A 399 30.41 -17.49 -25.26
C ILE A 399 29.78 -18.86 -25.19
N LEU A 400 29.60 -19.48 -26.35
CA LEU A 400 29.14 -20.87 -26.45
C LEU A 400 30.34 -21.79 -26.45
N PHE A 401 30.27 -22.88 -25.69
CA PHE A 401 31.34 -23.87 -25.65
C PHE A 401 30.81 -25.31 -25.51
N SER A 402 31.64 -26.30 -25.84
CA SER A 402 31.29 -27.70 -25.79
C SER A 402 32.24 -28.46 -24.85
N LEU A 403 31.66 -29.23 -23.92
CA LEU A 403 32.45 -30.11 -23.04
C LEU A 403 33.22 -31.21 -23.81
N ASN A 404 32.73 -31.57 -25.01
CA ASN A 404 33.39 -32.58 -25.89
C ASN A 404 34.55 -31.99 -26.70
N ASP A 405 34.65 -30.65 -26.75
CA ASP A 405 35.76 -29.98 -27.46
C ASP A 405 36.49 -29.00 -26.50
N PRO A 406 37.54 -29.46 -25.83
CA PRO A 406 38.33 -28.66 -24.91
C PRO A 406 38.93 -27.40 -25.55
N ALA A 407 39.12 -27.37 -26.87
CA ALA A 407 39.63 -26.17 -27.54
C ALA A 407 38.68 -25.02 -27.44
N THR A 408 37.38 -25.23 -27.22
CA THR A 408 36.37 -24.21 -27.12
C THR A 408 36.37 -23.44 -25.78
N TYR A 409 37.00 -24.02 -24.71
CA TYR A 409 36.94 -23.42 -23.38
C TYR A 409 38.29 -23.35 -22.62
N ASN A 410 39.34 -24.10 -23.05
CA ASN A 410 40.61 -24.17 -22.31
C ASN A 410 41.31 -22.81 -22.13
N SER A 411 41.11 -21.85 -23.01
CA SER A 411 41.76 -20.53 -22.98
C SER A 411 40.89 -19.43 -22.42
N ILE A 412 39.69 -19.74 -21.94
CA ILE A 412 38.74 -18.76 -21.44
C ILE A 412 39.07 -18.46 -19.99
N GLU A 413 39.44 -17.20 -19.74
CA GLU A 413 39.55 -16.64 -18.39
C GLU A 413 38.17 -16.15 -17.91
N LEU A 414 37.81 -16.49 -16.67
CA LEU A 414 36.55 -16.11 -16.07
C LEU A 414 36.64 -14.74 -15.42
N LEU A 415 35.69 -13.89 -15.71
CA LEU A 415 35.56 -12.57 -15.12
C LEU A 415 34.66 -12.63 -13.85
N PRO A 416 34.81 -11.66 -12.94
CA PRO A 416 33.89 -11.52 -11.81
C PRO A 416 32.43 -11.49 -12.25
N ASN A 417 31.55 -12.11 -11.46
CA ASN A 417 30.11 -12.19 -11.73
C ASN A 417 29.74 -12.93 -13.03
N SER A 418 30.67 -13.71 -13.61
CA SER A 418 30.35 -14.59 -14.74
C SER A 418 29.26 -15.56 -14.39
N ARG A 419 28.40 -15.88 -15.36
CA ARG A 419 27.34 -16.87 -15.24
C ARG A 419 27.57 -17.98 -16.27
N ILE A 420 27.51 -19.22 -15.81
CA ILE A 420 27.74 -20.39 -16.66
C ILE A 420 26.51 -21.27 -16.57
N PHE A 421 25.99 -21.68 -17.70
CA PHE A 421 24.87 -22.57 -17.80
C PHE A 421 25.26 -23.84 -18.57
N PHE A 422 25.07 -24.98 -17.93
CA PHE A 422 25.24 -26.29 -18.55
C PHE A 422 23.91 -26.89 -18.94
N SER A 423 23.71 -27.15 -20.23
CA SER A 423 22.47 -27.68 -20.78
C SER A 423 22.21 -29.12 -20.31
N ASN A 424 20.94 -29.49 -20.15
CA ASN A 424 20.49 -30.82 -19.80
C ASN A 424 20.17 -31.62 -21.07
N VAL A 425 20.42 -32.96 -21.04
CA VAL A 425 20.09 -33.84 -22.17
C VAL A 425 18.60 -33.87 -22.51
N ARG A 426 17.74 -33.69 -21.48
CA ARG A 426 16.29 -33.76 -21.65
C ARG A 426 15.68 -32.42 -22.11
N GLU A 427 16.31 -31.32 -21.72
CA GLU A 427 15.84 -29.94 -22.01
C GLU A 427 17.02 -29.02 -22.30
N PRO A 428 17.67 -29.17 -23.48
CA PRO A 428 18.95 -28.51 -23.73
C PRO A 428 18.98 -27.01 -23.77
N LEU A 429 17.85 -26.30 -23.70
CA LEU A 429 17.83 -24.83 -23.82
C LEU A 429 16.75 -24.10 -22.96
N PHE A 430 16.08 -24.78 -22.03
CA PHE A 430 14.87 -24.24 -21.42
C PHE A 430 15.07 -23.23 -20.29
N ASP A 431 16.24 -23.24 -19.64
CA ASP A 431 16.46 -22.44 -18.42
C ASP A 431 17.55 -21.38 -18.58
N VAL A 432 17.90 -21.03 -19.81
CA VAL A 432 18.86 -19.94 -20.05
C VAL A 432 18.23 -18.56 -19.78
N GLY A 433 17.04 -18.49 -19.14
CA GLY A 433 16.38 -17.24 -18.81
C GLY A 433 16.33 -16.23 -19.97
N ASP A 434 15.76 -15.09 -19.75
CA ASP A 434 15.62 -14.00 -20.76
C ASP A 434 16.95 -13.46 -21.32
N MET A 435 18.09 -13.89 -20.76
CA MET A 435 19.41 -13.33 -21.02
C MET A 435 20.02 -13.71 -22.37
N ALA A 436 19.78 -14.92 -22.82
CA ALA A 436 20.46 -15.45 -24.00
C ALA A 436 19.50 -15.72 -25.17
N ALA A 437 18.19 -15.75 -24.94
CA ALA A 437 17.20 -16.14 -25.94
C ALA A 437 17.24 -15.27 -27.21
N ASP A 438 17.42 -13.96 -27.05
CA ASP A 438 17.49 -13.03 -28.19
C ASP A 438 18.84 -13.05 -28.89
N LYS A 439 19.93 -13.34 -28.17
CA LYS A 439 21.28 -13.43 -28.75
C LYS A 439 21.56 -14.79 -29.39
N ILE A 440 20.92 -15.85 -28.93
CA ILE A 440 21.05 -17.20 -29.51
C ILE A 440 20.40 -17.28 -30.91
N LYS A 441 19.47 -16.39 -31.25
CA LYS A 441 18.83 -16.35 -32.57
C LYS A 441 19.83 -16.15 -33.73
N ASP A 442 20.96 -15.53 -33.47
CA ASP A 442 21.93 -15.16 -34.49
C ASP A 442 23.16 -16.07 -34.56
N PHE A 443 23.23 -17.10 -33.73
CA PHE A 443 24.37 -18.02 -33.68
C PHE A 443 24.09 -19.34 -34.45
N SER A 444 25.05 -19.74 -35.25
CA SER A 444 25.14 -21.09 -35.79
C SER A 444 26.17 -21.89 -35.00
N LEU A 445 25.78 -23.02 -34.46
CA LEU A 445 26.69 -23.96 -33.77
C LEU A 445 27.23 -24.97 -34.77
N THR A 446 28.53 -25.09 -34.85
CA THR A 446 29.17 -26.18 -35.63
C THR A 446 29.33 -27.38 -34.70
N ILE A 447 28.55 -28.44 -34.95
CA ILE A 447 28.63 -29.68 -34.20
C ILE A 447 29.46 -30.66 -35.05
N ASN A 448 30.56 -31.18 -34.48
CA ASN A 448 31.35 -32.21 -35.11
C ASN A 448 30.88 -33.56 -34.59
N HIS A 449 30.15 -34.29 -35.43
CA HIS A 449 29.68 -35.62 -35.11
C HIS A 449 30.27 -36.60 -36.14
N SER A 450 31.03 -37.59 -35.69
CA SER A 450 31.62 -38.65 -36.53
C SER A 450 32.50 -38.15 -37.68
N GLY A 451 33.18 -37.02 -37.51
CA GLY A 451 34.07 -36.46 -38.53
C GLY A 451 33.41 -35.51 -39.53
N ASP A 452 32.09 -35.39 -39.51
CA ASP A 452 31.36 -34.44 -40.35
C ASP A 452 31.02 -33.15 -39.54
N ILE A 453 31.25 -32.03 -40.17
CA ILE A 453 30.91 -30.73 -39.59
C ILE A 453 29.51 -30.32 -40.03
N SER A 454 28.57 -30.27 -39.12
CA SER A 454 27.22 -29.77 -39.38
C SER A 454 27.03 -28.41 -38.70
N VAL A 455 26.59 -27.42 -39.46
CA VAL A 455 26.22 -26.11 -38.95
C VAL A 455 24.72 -26.11 -38.73
N LEU A 456 24.28 -26.07 -37.47
CA LEU A 456 22.86 -25.96 -37.14
C LEU A 456 22.57 -24.54 -36.64
N PRO A 457 21.61 -23.85 -37.22
CA PRO A 457 21.13 -22.58 -36.65
C PRO A 457 20.40 -22.88 -35.33
N VAL A 458 20.77 -22.17 -34.27
CA VAL A 458 20.13 -22.33 -32.95
C VAL A 458 18.95 -21.39 -32.90
N TYR A 459 17.80 -21.81 -33.42
CA TYR A 459 16.54 -21.10 -33.28
C TYR A 459 15.61 -21.85 -32.34
N GLY A 460 15.31 -21.26 -31.19
CA GLY A 460 14.23 -21.74 -30.33
C GLY A 460 14.34 -23.20 -29.88
N LYS A 461 13.21 -23.88 -29.72
CA LYS A 461 13.10 -25.26 -29.24
C LYS A 461 13.55 -26.24 -30.33
N TYR A 462 14.77 -26.77 -30.26
CA TYR A 462 15.14 -27.95 -31.02
C TYR A 462 15.24 -29.15 -30.08
N SER A 463 14.41 -30.15 -30.33
CA SER A 463 14.74 -31.50 -29.90
C SER A 463 15.81 -32.03 -30.86
N VAL A 464 17.03 -32.18 -30.38
CA VAL A 464 18.02 -32.98 -31.12
C VAL A 464 17.57 -34.44 -31.04
N SER A 465 16.79 -34.88 -32.04
CA SER A 465 16.65 -36.31 -32.24
C SER A 465 17.99 -36.81 -32.71
N SER A 466 18.51 -37.81 -32.02
CA SER A 466 19.73 -38.55 -32.36
C SER A 466 19.85 -38.78 -33.86
N PHE A 467 20.93 -38.29 -34.44
CA PHE A 467 21.44 -38.81 -35.69
C PHE A 467 22.14 -40.13 -35.45
#